data_908b0117a2427e5549b7f0847c8346d8
#
_entry.id   908b0117a2427e5549b7f0847c8346d8
#
_cell.length_a   1.000
_cell.length_b   1.000
_cell.length_c   1.000
_cell.angle_alpha   90.00
_cell.angle_beta   90.00
_cell.angle_gamma   90.00
#
_symmetry.space_group_name_H-M   'P 1'
#
loop_
_entity.id
_entity.type
_entity.pdbx_description
1 polymer ?
#
loop_
_entity_poly.entity_id
_entity_poly.type
_entity_poly.pdbx_seq_one_letter_code
_entity_poly.pdbx_strand_id
1 'polypeptide(L)'
;MKIIGKVQSREKCAESGWFAYDYLLDGKMDREFILSLKPLGGFVYLDMLKQPFFKIENHYYILKGIQGNDYFRAAVHGGHQELLIRIEEYVAGC
;
A
#
# COMPACT_ATOMS: atom_id res chain seq x y z
N MET A 1 -7.46 -10.99 3.37
CA MET A 1 -7.46 -10.25 2.08
C MET A 1 -6.36 -10.79 1.21
N LYS A 2 -6.65 -11.06 -0.06
CA LYS A 2 -5.65 -11.56 -1.01
C LYS A 2 -5.30 -10.51 -2.05
N ILE A 3 -4.02 -10.43 -2.42
CA ILE A 3 -3.58 -9.70 -3.60
C ILE A 3 -3.85 -10.59 -4.81
N ILE A 4 -4.65 -10.09 -5.75
CA ILE A 4 -5.01 -10.83 -6.96
C ILE A 4 -4.32 -10.30 -8.21
N GLY A 5 -3.55 -9.23 -8.09
CA GLY A 5 -2.80 -8.68 -9.20
C GLY A 5 -1.93 -7.52 -8.77
N LYS A 6 -0.95 -7.21 -9.60
CA LYS A 6 -0.07 -6.06 -9.43
C LYS A 6 0.10 -5.42 -10.80
N VAL A 7 -0.22 -4.14 -10.89
CA VAL A 7 -0.07 -3.38 -12.13
C VAL A 7 0.76 -2.14 -11.85
N GLN A 8 1.44 -1.66 -12.88
CA GLN A 8 2.18 -0.41 -12.75
C GLN A 8 1.19 0.73 -12.49
N SER A 9 1.50 1.56 -11.50
CA SER A 9 0.62 2.67 -11.14
C SER A 9 0.51 3.66 -12.29
N ARG A 10 -0.70 4.20 -12.49
CA ARG A 10 -0.95 5.23 -13.49
C ARG A 10 -0.41 6.60 -13.06
N GLU A 11 -0.23 6.80 -11.76
CA GLU A 11 0.41 8.02 -11.29
C GLU A 11 1.92 7.93 -11.50
N LYS A 12 2.48 9.00 -12.04
CA LYS A 12 3.93 9.10 -12.17
C LYS A 12 4.53 9.28 -10.80
N CYS A 13 5.56 8.50 -10.48
CA CYS A 13 6.37 8.75 -9.31
C CYS A 13 7.05 10.11 -9.47
N ALA A 14 6.94 10.96 -8.46
CA ALA A 14 7.52 12.28 -8.47
C ALA A 14 9.04 12.26 -8.41
N GLU A 15 9.63 11.17 -7.90
CA GLU A 15 11.06 11.07 -7.67
C GLU A 15 11.71 10.03 -8.57
N SER A 16 12.88 10.39 -9.09
CA SER A 16 13.72 9.49 -9.88
C SER A 16 14.19 8.32 -8.99
N GLY A 17 14.14 7.11 -9.54
CA GLY A 17 14.58 5.92 -8.83
C GLY A 17 13.51 5.24 -7.98
N TRP A 18 12.29 5.76 -7.98
CA TRP A 18 11.15 5.15 -7.30
C TRP A 18 10.19 4.56 -8.32
N PHE A 19 9.59 3.42 -7.96
CA PHE A 19 8.63 2.71 -8.80
C PHE A 19 7.34 2.51 -8.02
N ALA A 20 6.20 2.81 -8.65
CA ALA A 20 4.90 2.68 -8.03
C ALA A 20 4.07 1.60 -8.71
N TYR A 21 3.40 0.79 -7.88
CA TYR A 21 2.52 -0.27 -8.32
C TYR A 21 1.19 -0.18 -7.59
N ASP A 22 0.11 -0.57 -8.27
CA ASP A 22 -1.18 -0.75 -7.65
C ASP A 22 -1.39 -2.24 -7.41
N TYR A 23 -1.58 -2.62 -6.15
CA TYR A 23 -1.91 -3.98 -5.77
C TYR A 23 -3.42 -4.14 -5.75
N LEU A 24 -3.91 -5.03 -6.60
CA LEU A 24 -5.34 -5.31 -6.71
C LEU A 24 -5.71 -6.38 -5.69
N LEU A 25 -6.82 -6.15 -5.00
CA LEU A 25 -7.27 -6.99 -3.89
C LEU A 25 -8.57 -7.73 -4.27
N ASP A 26 -8.82 -8.85 -3.59
CA ASP A 26 -10.03 -9.64 -3.79
C ASP A 26 -11.26 -9.08 -3.07
N GLY A 27 -11.13 -7.95 -2.42
CA GLY A 27 -12.21 -7.28 -1.72
C GLY A 27 -11.86 -5.85 -1.40
N LYS A 28 -12.80 -5.15 -0.78
CA LYS A 28 -12.59 -3.75 -0.39
C LYS A 28 -11.86 -3.67 0.94
N MET A 29 -10.95 -2.69 1.06
CA MET A 29 -10.22 -2.44 2.29
C MET A 29 -11.17 -1.86 3.33
N ASP A 30 -11.29 -2.54 4.47
CA ASP A 30 -12.01 -2.02 5.61
C ASP A 30 -11.03 -1.48 6.67
N ARG A 31 -11.59 -0.92 7.74
CA ARG A 31 -10.80 -0.36 8.82
C ARG A 31 -9.86 -1.40 9.44
N GLU A 32 -10.35 -2.62 9.67
CA GLU A 32 -9.56 -3.67 10.31
C GLU A 32 -8.36 -4.06 9.45
N PHE A 33 -8.56 -4.19 8.15
CA PHE A 33 -7.46 -4.48 7.23
C PHE A 33 -6.41 -3.37 7.28
N ILE A 34 -6.85 -2.11 7.20
CA ILE A 34 -5.95 -0.95 7.22
C ILE A 34 -5.14 -0.93 8.52
N LEU A 35 -5.78 -1.14 9.66
CA LEU A 35 -5.10 -1.16 10.95
C LEU A 35 -4.10 -2.30 11.05
N SER A 36 -4.35 -3.43 10.39
CA SER A 36 -3.42 -4.56 10.38
C SER A 36 -2.11 -4.26 9.67
N LEU A 37 -2.07 -3.24 8.82
CA LEU A 37 -0.88 -2.83 8.10
C LEU A 37 0.06 -1.94 8.93
N LYS A 38 -0.37 -1.51 10.09
CA LYS A 38 0.36 -0.58 10.95
C LYS A 38 1.82 -0.97 11.24
N PRO A 39 2.15 -2.26 11.47
CA PRO A 39 3.55 -2.63 11.72
C PRO A 39 4.51 -2.46 10.55
N LEU A 40 4.02 -2.19 9.35
CA LEU A 40 4.87 -2.07 8.16
C LEU A 40 5.66 -0.77 8.10
N GLY A 41 5.33 0.22 8.91
CA GLY A 41 6.07 1.49 8.90
C GLY A 41 5.36 2.58 9.68
N GLY A 42 5.78 3.82 9.48
CA GLY A 42 5.11 4.97 10.06
C GLY A 42 3.70 5.10 9.52
N PHE A 43 2.71 5.05 10.40
CA PHE A 43 1.30 4.88 10.03
C PHE A 43 0.54 6.19 10.24
N VAL A 44 -0.14 6.63 9.18
CA VAL A 44 -1.08 7.75 9.22
C VAL A 44 -2.43 7.26 8.72
N TYR A 45 -3.47 7.50 9.50
CA TYR A 45 -4.82 7.11 9.13
C TYR A 45 -5.77 8.28 9.42
N LEU A 46 -6.27 8.88 8.35
CA LEU A 46 -7.18 10.03 8.42
C LEU A 46 -8.62 9.54 8.32
N ASP A 47 -9.12 9.00 9.43
CA ASP A 47 -10.45 8.39 9.49
C ASP A 47 -11.59 9.40 9.61
N MET A 48 -11.27 10.66 9.84
CA MET A 48 -12.24 11.76 9.91
C MET A 48 -12.72 12.21 8.53
N LEU A 49 -12.02 11.80 7.47
CA LEU A 49 -12.40 12.17 6.11
C LEU A 49 -13.62 11.37 5.66
N LYS A 50 -14.38 11.91 4.74
CA LYS A 50 -15.53 11.24 4.15
C LYS A 50 -15.13 9.91 3.51
N GLN A 51 -13.96 9.88 2.88
CA GLN A 51 -13.31 8.65 2.42
C GLN A 51 -11.98 8.55 3.18
N PRO A 52 -11.91 7.73 4.23
CA PRO A 52 -10.71 7.65 5.05
C PRO A 52 -9.48 7.24 4.22
N PHE A 53 -8.39 7.93 4.46
CA PHE A 53 -7.13 7.74 3.76
C PHE A 53 -6.08 7.18 4.72
N PHE A 54 -5.24 6.26 4.24
CA PHE A 54 -4.11 5.80 5.04
C PHE A 54 -2.81 5.90 4.25
N LYS A 55 -1.72 6.03 4.99
CA LYS A 55 -0.37 6.05 4.45
C LYS A 55 0.56 5.35 5.42
N ILE A 56 1.44 4.52 4.91
CA ILE A 56 2.48 3.82 5.67
C ILE A 56 3.80 4.11 4.99
N GLU A 57 4.77 4.63 5.74
CA GLU A 57 6.01 5.10 5.15
C GLU A 57 7.22 4.60 5.93
N ASN A 58 8.25 4.16 5.22
CA ASN A 58 9.58 4.00 5.77
C ASN A 58 10.61 4.52 4.76
N HIS A 59 11.91 4.31 5.02
CA HIS A 59 12.98 4.84 4.15
C HIS A 59 12.95 4.26 2.73
N TYR A 60 12.35 3.11 2.53
CA TYR A 60 12.47 2.34 1.29
C TYR A 60 11.16 2.20 0.53
N TYR A 61 10.02 2.41 1.17
CA TYR A 61 8.73 2.31 0.50
C TYR A 61 7.66 3.16 1.17
N ILE A 62 6.62 3.42 0.41
CA ILE A 62 5.42 4.13 0.87
C ILE A 62 4.22 3.36 0.39
N LEU A 63 3.33 2.98 1.32
CA LEU A 63 2.04 2.40 0.99
C LEU A 63 0.97 3.44 1.25
N LYS A 64 -0.02 3.54 0.37
CA LYS A 64 -1.14 4.45 0.57
C LYS A 64 -2.39 3.94 -0.11
N GLY A 65 -3.54 4.29 0.43
CA GLY A 65 -4.81 3.92 -0.13
C GLY A 65 -5.98 4.61 0.53
N ILE A 66 -7.17 4.30 0.03
CA ILE A 66 -8.42 4.87 0.51
C ILE A 66 -9.31 3.72 0.94
N GLN A 67 -9.85 3.82 2.16
CA GLN A 67 -10.78 2.82 2.69
C GLN A 67 -11.97 2.67 1.76
N GLY A 68 -12.36 1.44 1.49
CA GLY A 68 -13.46 1.13 0.58
C GLY A 68 -13.02 0.82 -0.85
N ASN A 69 -11.76 1.11 -1.20
CA ASN A 69 -11.21 0.72 -2.49
C ASN A 69 -10.72 -0.74 -2.45
N ASP A 70 -10.63 -1.36 -3.63
CA ASP A 70 -10.18 -2.73 -3.80
C ASP A 70 -8.72 -2.80 -4.26
N TYR A 71 -7.96 -1.74 -4.02
CA TYR A 71 -6.53 -1.69 -4.34
C TYR A 71 -5.83 -0.71 -3.41
N PHE A 72 -4.51 -0.88 -3.27
CA PHE A 72 -3.66 0.13 -2.62
C PHE A 72 -2.40 0.33 -3.45
N ARG A 73 -1.76 1.48 -3.26
CA ARG A 73 -0.54 1.83 -3.99
C ARG A 73 0.68 1.58 -3.14
N ALA A 74 1.71 1.00 -3.75
CA ALA A 74 3.01 0.81 -3.15
C ALA A 74 4.07 1.47 -4.03
N ALA A 75 4.77 2.46 -3.49
CA ALA A 75 5.93 3.05 -4.14
C ALA A 75 7.17 2.54 -3.43
N VAL A 76 8.16 2.06 -4.17
CA VAL A 76 9.36 1.45 -3.62
C VAL A 76 10.61 2.03 -4.29
N HIS A 77 11.67 2.23 -3.50
CA HIS A 77 12.96 2.62 -4.03
C HIS A 77 13.54 1.51 -4.91
N GLY A 78 14.10 1.86 -6.08
CA GLY A 78 14.54 0.90 -7.07
C GLY A 78 15.60 -0.08 -6.58
N GLY A 79 16.45 0.32 -5.63
CA GLY A 79 17.44 -0.57 -5.01
C GLY A 79 16.88 -1.54 -3.97
N HIS A 80 15.59 -1.45 -3.67
CA HIS A 80 14.94 -2.21 -2.60
C HIS A 80 13.63 -2.86 -3.04
N GLN A 81 13.54 -3.24 -4.31
CA GLN A 81 12.32 -3.85 -4.83
C GLN A 81 12.00 -5.20 -4.18
N GLU A 82 12.98 -5.87 -3.59
CA GLU A 82 12.77 -7.10 -2.83
C GLU A 82 11.83 -6.92 -1.66
N LEU A 83 11.69 -5.69 -1.15
CA LEU A 83 10.76 -5.40 -0.05
C LEU A 83 9.30 -5.56 -0.45
N LEU A 84 8.99 -5.48 -1.75
CA LEU A 84 7.64 -5.75 -2.24
C LEU A 84 7.20 -7.17 -1.91
N ILE A 85 8.11 -8.13 -1.95
CA ILE A 85 7.81 -9.52 -1.59
C ILE A 85 7.37 -9.60 -0.14
N ARG A 86 8.02 -8.88 0.76
CA ARG A 86 7.66 -8.84 2.17
C ARG A 86 6.28 -8.22 2.38
N ILE A 87 5.99 -7.16 1.64
CA ILE A 87 4.67 -6.52 1.70
C ILE A 87 3.60 -7.51 1.24
N GLU A 88 3.85 -8.20 0.12
CA GLU A 88 2.91 -9.17 -0.43
C GLU A 88 2.65 -10.32 0.54
N GLU A 89 3.69 -10.85 1.17
CA GLU A 89 3.57 -11.91 2.15
C GLU A 89 2.80 -11.44 3.40
N TYR A 90 3.09 -10.24 3.86
CA TYR A 90 2.41 -9.67 5.02
C TYR A 90 0.92 -9.51 4.76
N VAL A 91 0.56 -8.95 3.62
CA VAL A 91 -0.84 -8.75 3.24
C VAL A 91 -1.57 -10.08 3.10
N ALA A 92 -0.90 -11.10 2.56
CA ALA A 92 -1.49 -12.43 2.42
C ALA A 92 -1.83 -13.07 3.77
N GLY A 93 -1.15 -12.68 4.84
CA GLY A 93 -1.40 -13.17 6.19
C GLY A 93 -2.44 -12.37 6.97
N CYS A 94 -2.96 -11.30 6.38
CA CYS A 94 -3.94 -10.45 7.07
C CYS A 94 -5.37 -10.93 6.88
#